data_7817be9d5bf095cd8ac1d6f7e8f0d86f
#
_entry.id   7817be9d5bf095cd8ac1d6f7e8f0d86f
#
_cell.length_a   1.000
_cell.length_b   1.000
_cell.length_c   1.000
_cell.angle_alpha   90.00
_cell.angle_beta   90.00
_cell.angle_gamma   90.00
#
_symmetry.space_group_name_H-M   'P 1'
#
loop_
_entity.id
_entity.type
_entity.pdbx_description
1 polymer ?
#
loop_
_entity_poly.entity_id
_entity_poly.type
_entity_poly.pdbx_seq_one_letter_code
_entity_poly.pdbx_strand_id
1 'polypeptide(L)'
;MMIRMVLMMALLSAPFPQPGLASDIPRAAERHRAELIRVSRAVWGLEAPVAVFAAQVHTESWWRNGTVSPAGAQGLAQFLPSTAEWLPRAVPELEREAGRPAPFNPGWALRALVSYDKWLWDRLNGADACQRMVFTLSAY
;
A
#
# COMPACT_ATOMS: atom_id res chain seq x y z
N MET A 1 20.72 -62.98 26.47
CA MET A 1 21.62 -61.81 26.44
C MET A 1 21.15 -60.98 25.24
N MET A 2 20.24 -60.00 25.50
CA MET A 2 19.57 -59.18 24.47
C MET A 2 20.35 -57.88 24.30
N ILE A 3 20.91 -57.69 23.13
CA ILE A 3 21.58 -56.44 22.73
C ILE A 3 20.50 -55.48 22.23
N ARG A 4 20.21 -54.44 22.98
CA ARG A 4 19.36 -53.33 22.53
C ARG A 4 20.13 -52.42 21.60
N MET A 5 19.78 -52.45 20.33
CA MET A 5 20.27 -51.52 19.32
C MET A 5 19.47 -50.21 19.45
N VAL A 6 20.08 -49.20 20.03
CA VAL A 6 19.51 -47.84 20.09
C VAL A 6 19.82 -47.19 18.74
N LEU A 7 18.80 -47.07 17.89
CA LEU A 7 18.87 -46.32 16.66
C LEU A 7 18.73 -44.83 16.99
N MET A 8 19.86 -44.16 16.98
CA MET A 8 19.93 -42.69 17.20
C MET A 8 19.51 -41.99 15.89
N MET A 9 18.26 -41.57 15.83
CA MET A 9 17.75 -40.75 14.74
C MET A 9 18.29 -39.34 14.88
N ALA A 10 19.38 -39.04 14.19
CA ALA A 10 19.87 -37.68 14.02
C ALA A 10 18.92 -36.96 13.05
N LEU A 11 18.01 -36.16 13.61
CA LEU A 11 17.23 -35.18 12.85
C LEU A 11 18.22 -34.14 12.33
N LEU A 12 18.60 -34.23 11.05
CA LEU A 12 19.19 -33.13 10.33
C LEU A 12 18.15 -32.03 10.21
N SER A 13 18.16 -31.10 11.14
CA SER A 13 17.49 -29.81 10.98
C SER A 13 18.29 -28.99 9.96
N ALA A 14 17.97 -29.17 8.67
CA ALA A 14 18.41 -28.24 7.65
C ALA A 14 17.83 -26.86 8.02
N PRO A 15 18.66 -25.80 8.12
CA PRO A 15 18.11 -24.46 8.33
C PRO A 15 17.24 -24.15 7.11
N PHE A 16 15.94 -23.94 7.35
CA PHE A 16 15.08 -23.33 6.33
C PHE A 16 15.75 -22.02 5.91
N PRO A 17 15.93 -21.76 4.60
CA PRO A 17 16.38 -20.45 4.16
C PRO A 17 15.36 -19.44 4.66
N GLN A 18 15.75 -18.66 5.66
CA GLN A 18 14.99 -17.50 6.10
C GLN A 18 14.97 -16.55 4.89
N PRO A 19 13.80 -16.20 4.35
CA PRO A 19 13.76 -15.13 3.37
C PRO A 19 14.37 -13.92 4.06
N GLY A 20 15.49 -13.44 3.52
CA GLY A 20 16.18 -12.29 4.06
C GLY A 20 15.20 -11.14 4.18
N LEU A 21 14.93 -10.67 5.40
CA LEU A 21 14.09 -9.52 5.71
C LEU A 21 14.75 -8.18 5.32
N ALA A 22 15.79 -8.21 4.51
CA ALA A 22 16.21 -7.09 3.71
C ALA A 22 15.38 -7.14 2.43
N SER A 23 14.09 -6.81 2.52
CA SER A 23 13.34 -6.39 1.35
C SER A 23 14.06 -5.15 0.83
N ASP A 24 14.78 -5.29 -0.27
CA ASP A 24 15.34 -4.16 -0.98
C ASP A 24 14.19 -3.21 -1.30
N ILE A 25 14.06 -2.15 -0.51
CA ILE A 25 13.10 -1.09 -0.77
C ILE A 25 13.45 -0.55 -2.15
N PRO A 26 12.56 -0.63 -3.14
CA PRO A 26 12.89 -0.16 -4.47
C PRO A 26 13.36 1.30 -4.43
N ARG A 27 14.47 1.62 -5.10
CA ARG A 27 14.97 3.01 -5.19
C ARG A 27 13.89 3.99 -5.64
N ALA A 28 12.93 3.52 -6.41
CA ALA A 28 11.77 4.30 -6.80
C ALA A 28 10.90 4.67 -5.60
N ALA A 29 10.72 3.77 -4.62
CA ALA A 29 9.98 4.04 -3.39
C ALA A 29 10.68 5.10 -2.52
N GLU A 30 12.01 5.05 -2.43
CA GLU A 30 12.79 6.02 -1.65
C GLU A 30 12.53 7.47 -2.10
N ARG A 31 12.40 7.70 -3.41
CA ARG A 31 12.11 9.02 -3.97
C ARG A 31 10.79 9.61 -3.49
N HIS A 32 9.81 8.75 -3.19
CA HIS A 32 8.46 9.16 -2.79
C HIS A 32 8.21 9.03 -1.28
N ARG A 33 9.18 8.50 -0.52
CA ARG A 33 9.03 8.20 0.91
C ARG A 33 8.63 9.43 1.73
N ALA A 34 9.35 10.52 1.59
CA ALA A 34 9.08 11.74 2.36
C ALA A 34 7.70 12.31 2.06
N GLU A 35 7.33 12.33 0.78
CA GLU A 35 6.02 12.81 0.34
C GLU A 35 4.90 11.91 0.85
N LEU A 36 5.03 10.58 0.74
CA LEU A 36 4.05 9.64 1.26
C LEU A 36 3.83 9.82 2.76
N ILE A 37 4.91 9.91 3.55
CA ILE A 37 4.81 10.14 4.99
C ILE A 37 4.07 11.45 5.27
N ARG A 38 4.43 12.52 4.57
CA ARG A 38 3.83 13.85 4.75
C ARG A 38 2.32 13.84 4.46
N VAL A 39 1.91 13.31 3.31
CA VAL A 39 0.48 13.27 2.94
C VAL A 39 -0.31 12.31 3.82
N SER A 40 0.26 11.17 4.19
CA SER A 40 -0.39 10.21 5.08
C SER A 40 -0.71 10.84 6.42
N ARG A 41 0.26 11.51 7.03
CA ARG A 41 0.08 12.17 8.33
C ARG A 41 -0.85 13.38 8.25
N ALA A 42 -0.85 14.11 7.15
CA ALA A 42 -1.77 15.22 6.95
C ALA A 42 -3.24 14.78 6.89
N VAL A 43 -3.52 13.59 6.33
CA VAL A 43 -4.88 13.07 6.13
C VAL A 43 -5.34 12.19 7.29
N TRP A 44 -4.46 11.34 7.84
CA TRP A 44 -4.79 10.31 8.84
C TRP A 44 -4.28 10.64 10.26
N GLY A 45 -3.48 11.69 10.41
CA GLY A 45 -2.82 12.02 11.68
C GLY A 45 -1.50 11.27 11.87
N LEU A 46 -0.90 11.41 13.06
CA LEU A 46 0.43 10.90 13.35
C LEU A 46 0.53 9.36 13.29
N GLU A 47 -0.58 8.67 13.59
CA GLU A 47 -0.68 7.22 13.58
C GLU A 47 -1.08 6.66 12.18
N ALA A 48 -0.92 7.46 11.13
CA ALA A 48 -1.21 7.03 9.76
C ALA A 48 -0.51 5.71 9.42
N PRO A 49 -1.22 4.75 8.80
CA PRO A 49 -0.65 3.44 8.44
C PRO A 49 0.23 3.53 7.18
N VAL A 50 1.31 4.32 7.24
CA VAL A 50 2.18 4.65 6.10
C VAL A 50 2.70 3.41 5.37
N ALA A 51 3.02 2.34 6.12
CA ALA A 51 3.50 1.09 5.54
C ALA A 51 2.44 0.40 4.67
N VAL A 52 1.16 0.52 5.03
CA VAL A 52 0.04 -0.01 4.24
C VAL A 52 -0.05 0.74 2.91
N PHE A 53 -0.03 2.07 2.94
CA PHE A 53 -0.06 2.88 1.72
C PHE A 53 1.17 2.64 0.83
N ALA A 54 2.34 2.44 1.44
CA ALA A 54 3.54 2.08 0.68
C ALA A 54 3.40 0.72 -0.02
N ALA A 55 2.85 -0.28 0.66
CA ALA A 55 2.57 -1.59 0.08
C ALA A 55 1.52 -1.51 -1.04
N GLN A 56 0.50 -0.68 -0.88
CA GLN A 56 -0.53 -0.44 -1.89
C GLN A 56 0.07 0.17 -3.16
N VAL A 57 0.84 1.27 -3.06
CA VAL A 57 1.53 1.87 -4.22
C VAL A 57 2.47 0.87 -4.89
N HIS A 58 3.15 0.04 -4.10
CA HIS A 58 4.01 -1.01 -4.64
C HIS A 58 3.21 -2.03 -5.46
N THR A 59 2.08 -2.48 -4.95
CA THR A 59 1.20 -3.45 -5.63
C THR A 59 0.58 -2.84 -6.88
N GLU A 60 0.13 -1.57 -6.83
CA GLU A 60 -0.54 -0.90 -7.92
C GLU A 60 0.39 -0.63 -9.12
N SER A 61 1.59 -0.11 -8.88
CA SER A 61 2.43 0.41 -9.95
C SER A 61 3.91 0.00 -9.87
N TRP A 62 4.34 -0.69 -8.82
CA TRP A 62 5.76 -0.87 -8.51
C TRP A 62 6.50 0.46 -8.43
N TRP A 63 5.85 1.51 -7.92
CA TRP A 63 6.37 2.87 -7.84
C TRP A 63 6.69 3.51 -9.20
N ARG A 64 6.09 3.03 -10.29
CA ARG A 64 6.30 3.55 -11.65
C ARG A 64 5.24 4.57 -11.99
N ASN A 65 5.61 5.83 -11.95
CA ASN A 65 4.70 6.97 -12.17
C ASN A 65 4.02 6.99 -13.56
N GLY A 66 4.68 6.49 -14.59
CA GLY A 66 4.16 6.47 -15.97
C GLY A 66 3.34 5.24 -16.32
N THR A 67 3.00 4.37 -15.35
CA THR A 67 2.29 3.12 -15.61
C THR A 67 0.85 3.39 -16.05
N VAL A 68 0.43 2.68 -17.11
CA VAL A 68 -0.96 2.56 -17.54
C VAL A 68 -1.29 1.08 -17.62
N SER A 69 -2.34 0.65 -16.94
CA SER A 69 -2.80 -0.75 -16.99
C SER A 69 -3.59 -1.05 -18.25
N PRO A 70 -3.82 -2.32 -18.62
CA PRO A 70 -4.70 -2.69 -19.72
C PRO A 70 -6.13 -2.13 -19.60
N ALA A 71 -6.61 -1.91 -18.37
CA ALA A 71 -7.91 -1.30 -18.09
C ALA A 71 -7.87 0.24 -18.13
N GLY A 72 -6.72 0.86 -18.39
CA GLY A 72 -6.54 2.31 -18.45
C GLY A 72 -6.29 2.99 -17.10
N ALA A 73 -6.03 2.25 -16.03
CA ALA A 73 -5.65 2.82 -14.75
C ALA A 73 -4.26 3.48 -14.83
N GLN A 74 -4.07 4.62 -14.16
CA GLN A 74 -2.97 5.55 -14.41
C GLN A 74 -2.13 5.87 -13.16
N GLY A 75 -0.83 5.98 -13.36
CA GLY A 75 0.12 6.54 -12.41
C GLY A 75 0.45 5.64 -11.22
N LEU A 76 0.97 6.24 -10.15
CA LEU A 76 1.40 5.51 -8.94
C LEU A 76 0.25 4.78 -8.25
N ALA A 77 -0.92 5.39 -8.24
CA ALA A 77 -2.10 4.92 -7.52
C ALA A 77 -3.09 4.15 -8.41
N GLN A 78 -2.81 4.02 -9.70
CA GLN A 78 -3.62 3.27 -10.67
C GLN A 78 -5.11 3.65 -10.68
N PHE A 79 -5.42 4.94 -10.55
CA PHE A 79 -6.79 5.41 -10.72
C PHE A 79 -7.23 5.32 -12.17
N LEU A 80 -8.45 4.81 -12.39
CA LEU A 80 -9.13 5.02 -13.67
C LEU A 80 -9.41 6.52 -13.86
N PRO A 81 -9.41 7.03 -15.11
CA PRO A 81 -9.70 8.44 -15.37
C PRO A 81 -11.02 8.91 -14.75
N SER A 82 -12.07 8.10 -14.84
CA SER A 82 -13.37 8.42 -14.23
C SER A 82 -13.31 8.54 -12.71
N THR A 83 -12.54 7.68 -12.05
CA THR A 83 -12.33 7.75 -10.59
C THR A 83 -11.54 8.99 -10.23
N ALA A 84 -10.46 9.29 -10.97
CA ALA A 84 -9.66 10.49 -10.75
C ALA A 84 -10.48 11.77 -10.88
N GLU A 85 -11.37 11.86 -11.86
CA GLU A 85 -12.26 13.01 -12.07
C GLU A 85 -13.38 13.11 -11.02
N TRP A 86 -13.85 11.98 -10.51
CA TRP A 86 -14.89 11.92 -9.50
C TRP A 86 -14.36 12.25 -8.10
N LEU A 87 -13.14 11.84 -7.78
CA LEU A 87 -12.58 11.85 -6.43
C LEU A 87 -12.60 13.23 -5.75
N PRO A 88 -12.30 14.36 -6.42
CA PRO A 88 -12.40 15.69 -5.81
C PRO A 88 -13.81 16.08 -5.36
N ARG A 89 -14.85 15.51 -5.98
CA ARG A 89 -16.24 15.71 -5.55
C ARG A 89 -16.56 14.95 -4.27
N ALA A 90 -15.98 13.76 -4.11
CA ALA A 90 -16.14 12.94 -2.90
C ALA A 90 -15.26 13.43 -1.74
N VAL A 91 -14.10 13.99 -2.07
CA VAL A 91 -13.08 14.47 -1.14
C VAL A 91 -12.65 15.90 -1.55
N PRO A 92 -13.45 16.94 -1.19
CA PRO A 92 -13.18 18.32 -1.62
C PRO A 92 -11.83 18.89 -1.15
N GLU A 93 -11.27 18.33 -0.06
CA GLU A 93 -9.93 18.67 0.42
C GLU A 93 -8.86 18.35 -0.60
N LEU A 94 -9.05 17.28 -1.38
CA LEU A 94 -8.09 16.86 -2.39
C LEU A 94 -7.88 17.95 -3.45
N GLU A 95 -8.94 18.55 -3.97
CA GLU A 95 -8.84 19.64 -4.96
C GLU A 95 -8.14 20.86 -4.39
N ARG A 96 -8.47 21.24 -3.15
CA ARG A 96 -7.85 22.41 -2.48
C ARG A 96 -6.36 22.23 -2.22
N GLU A 97 -5.92 21.01 -1.93
CA GLU A 97 -4.55 20.73 -1.50
C GLU A 97 -3.66 20.14 -2.59
N ALA A 98 -4.22 19.52 -3.60
CA ALA A 98 -3.49 18.88 -4.69
C ALA A 98 -3.88 19.37 -6.09
N GLY A 99 -4.91 20.21 -6.19
CA GLY A 99 -5.39 20.77 -7.46
C GLY A 99 -6.19 19.78 -8.30
N ARG A 100 -6.28 20.08 -9.59
CA ARG A 100 -7.04 19.26 -10.55
C ARG A 100 -6.49 17.83 -10.67
N PRO A 101 -7.33 16.86 -11.08
CA PRO A 101 -6.92 15.49 -11.28
C PRO A 101 -5.68 15.37 -12.17
N ALA A 102 -4.65 14.73 -11.65
CA ALA A 102 -3.37 14.55 -12.31
C ALA A 102 -2.73 13.20 -11.93
N PRO A 103 -3.29 12.04 -12.36
CA PRO A 103 -2.85 10.71 -11.94
C PRO A 103 -1.35 10.42 -12.18
N PHE A 104 -0.75 11.06 -13.17
CA PHE A 104 0.69 10.94 -13.46
C PHE A 104 1.57 11.90 -12.63
N ASN A 105 0.97 12.81 -11.87
CA ASN A 105 1.72 13.62 -10.93
C ASN A 105 1.87 12.86 -9.60
N PRO A 106 3.10 12.53 -9.15
CA PRO A 106 3.30 11.74 -7.93
C PRO A 106 2.67 12.34 -6.69
N GLY A 107 2.77 13.67 -6.52
CA GLY A 107 2.21 14.37 -5.38
C GLY A 107 0.69 14.27 -5.35
N TRP A 108 0.04 14.47 -6.50
CA TRP A 108 -1.41 14.29 -6.62
C TRP A 108 -1.81 12.83 -6.37
N ALA A 109 -1.13 11.88 -7.02
CA ALA A 109 -1.47 10.46 -6.95
C ALA A 109 -1.37 9.91 -5.51
N LEU A 110 -0.30 10.23 -4.78
CA LEU A 110 -0.11 9.80 -3.39
C LEU A 110 -1.14 10.43 -2.46
N ARG A 111 -1.44 11.72 -2.63
CA ARG A 111 -2.47 12.38 -1.83
C ARG A 111 -3.85 11.82 -2.14
N ALA A 112 -4.17 11.60 -3.40
CA ALA A 112 -5.43 11.02 -3.84
C ALA A 112 -5.64 9.61 -3.26
N LEU A 113 -4.62 8.74 -3.31
CA LEU A 113 -4.65 7.40 -2.74
C LEU A 113 -4.97 7.45 -1.24
N VAL A 114 -4.19 8.19 -0.48
CA VAL A 114 -4.33 8.29 0.97
C VAL A 114 -5.69 8.90 1.38
N SER A 115 -6.17 9.88 0.61
CA SER A 115 -7.47 10.53 0.86
C SER A 115 -8.64 9.63 0.49
N TYR A 116 -8.52 8.85 -0.59
CA TYR A 116 -9.54 7.89 -0.99
C TYR A 116 -9.67 6.75 0.01
N ASP A 117 -8.55 6.19 0.47
CA ASP A 117 -8.55 5.18 1.52
C ASP A 117 -9.19 5.73 2.82
N LYS A 118 -8.92 6.98 3.18
CA LYS A 118 -9.57 7.61 4.34
C LYS A 118 -11.09 7.73 4.14
N TRP A 119 -11.50 8.15 2.95
CA TRP A 119 -12.91 8.26 2.59
C TRP A 119 -13.63 6.90 2.64
N LEU A 120 -13.00 5.83 2.16
CA LEU A 120 -13.50 4.46 2.27
C LEU A 120 -13.54 3.99 3.72
N TRP A 121 -12.43 4.17 4.44
CA TRP A 121 -12.33 3.83 5.86
C TRP A 121 -13.46 4.43 6.69
N ASP A 122 -13.77 5.69 6.49
CA ASP A 122 -14.81 6.38 7.26
C ASP A 122 -16.23 5.85 6.98
N ARG A 123 -16.42 5.11 5.88
CA ARG A 123 -17.71 4.56 5.45
C ARG A 123 -17.86 3.07 5.70
N LEU A 124 -16.76 2.38 5.90
CA LEU A 124 -16.73 0.94 6.11
C LEU A 124 -16.64 0.62 7.61
N ASN A 125 -17.24 -0.50 8.00
CA ASN A 125 -17.15 -1.03 9.36
C ASN A 125 -16.42 -2.37 9.32
N GLY A 126 -15.66 -2.68 10.38
CA GLY A 126 -15.00 -3.95 10.62
C GLY A 126 -15.10 -4.31 12.09
N ALA A 127 -14.91 -5.57 12.44
CA ALA A 127 -14.89 -6.02 13.83
C ALA A 127 -13.71 -5.40 14.60
N ASP A 128 -12.63 -5.10 13.88
CA ASP A 128 -11.45 -4.40 14.38
C ASP A 128 -10.80 -3.55 13.30
N ALA A 129 -9.75 -2.82 13.65
CA ALA A 129 -9.03 -1.95 12.73
C ALA A 129 -8.38 -2.72 11.56
N CYS A 130 -7.90 -3.94 11.80
CA CYS A 130 -7.29 -4.78 10.77
C CYS A 130 -8.33 -5.18 9.71
N GLN A 131 -9.48 -5.71 10.14
CA GLN A 131 -10.55 -6.11 9.23
C GLN A 131 -11.10 -4.90 8.46
N ARG A 132 -11.27 -3.76 9.12
CA ARG A 132 -11.70 -2.51 8.47
C ARG A 132 -10.70 -2.07 7.40
N MET A 133 -9.39 -2.20 7.66
CA MET A 133 -8.36 -1.90 6.65
C MET A 133 -8.42 -2.86 5.46
N VAL A 134 -8.62 -4.16 5.70
CA VAL A 134 -8.81 -5.13 4.61
C VAL A 134 -10.00 -4.75 3.73
N PHE A 135 -11.13 -4.34 4.31
CA PHE A 135 -12.28 -3.89 3.55
C PHE A 135 -12.00 -2.59 2.78
N THR A 136 -11.27 -1.65 3.38
CA THR A 136 -10.84 -0.41 2.73
C THR A 136 -10.04 -0.70 1.47
N LEU A 137 -9.00 -1.54 1.59
CA LEU A 137 -8.14 -1.90 0.45
C LEU A 137 -8.86 -2.75 -0.61
N SER A 138 -9.88 -3.51 -0.21
CA SER A 138 -10.68 -4.32 -1.15
C SER A 138 -11.71 -3.49 -1.92
N ALA A 139 -12.07 -2.32 -1.40
CA ALA A 139 -13.03 -1.40 -2.02
C ALA A 139 -12.35 -0.32 -2.88
N TYR A 140 -11.02 -0.23 -2.82
CA TYR A 140 -10.19 0.65 -3.63
C TYR A 140 -10.25 0.27 -5.12
#